data_cf289e15e2ba91f74c670b99fe04d6f2
#
_entry.id   cf289e15e2ba91f74c670b99fe04d6f2
#
_cell.length_a   1.000
_cell.length_b   1.000
_cell.length_c   1.000
_cell.angle_alpha   90.00
_cell.angle_beta   90.00
_cell.angle_gamma   90.00
#
_symmetry.space_group_name_H-M   'P 1'
#
loop_
_entity.id
_entity.type
_entity.pdbx_description
1 polymer ?
#
loop_
_entity_poly.entity_id
_entity_poly.type
_entity_poly.pdbx_seq_one_letter_code
_entity_poly.pdbx_strand_id
1 'polypeptide(L)'
;TVWPALLKMKQRDQKYAKARAQAFTTDEGRAYLRELSIDELPGLTTQETTAIMLALCEVLEMPVNFVAPAFGFQKNAPYPDNEKLRVLIQKQWQVCQQFGVSIGFHSGSGKSAENYRVMGEVTGGALEIKTSGRYTYEMGVALSESKNGDDQNLWRDWYQFTLEMAVA
;
A
#
# COMPACT_ATOMS: atom_id res chain seq x y z
N THR A 1 11.10 2.92 21.39
CA THR A 1 10.18 1.92 21.96
C THR A 1 8.87 1.95 21.19
N VAL A 2 8.51 0.82 20.59
CA VAL A 2 7.38 0.68 19.65
C VAL A 2 6.01 0.82 20.33
N TRP A 3 5.88 0.35 21.58
CA TRP A 3 4.62 0.29 22.30
C TRP A 3 3.85 1.62 22.40
N PRO A 4 4.45 2.75 22.80
CA PRO A 4 3.74 4.03 22.82
C PRO A 4 3.26 4.47 21.44
N ALA A 5 3.99 4.14 20.36
CA ALA A 5 3.58 4.45 19.01
C ALA A 5 2.33 3.65 18.60
N LEU A 6 2.28 2.35 18.93
CA LEU A 6 1.11 1.50 18.69
C LEU A 6 -0.12 1.94 19.48
N LEU A 7 0.03 2.33 20.73
CA LEU A 7 -1.08 2.89 21.51
C LEU A 7 -1.63 4.18 20.89
N LYS A 8 -0.75 5.06 20.41
CA LYS A 8 -1.15 6.27 19.70
C LYS A 8 -1.85 5.96 18.38
N MET A 9 -1.39 4.92 17.66
CA MET A 9 -2.02 4.45 16.45
C MET A 9 -3.44 3.92 16.73
N LYS A 10 -3.63 3.09 17.77
CA LYS A 10 -4.95 2.63 18.22
C LYS A 10 -5.90 3.78 18.53
N GLN A 11 -5.44 4.79 19.26
CA GLN A 11 -6.25 5.97 19.58
C GLN A 11 -6.68 6.73 18.31
N ARG A 12 -5.79 6.87 17.34
CA ARG A 12 -6.12 7.48 16.04
C ARG A 12 -7.13 6.65 15.26
N ASP A 13 -6.93 5.33 15.20
CA ASP A 13 -7.86 4.42 14.52
C ASP A 13 -9.27 4.55 15.10
N GLN A 14 -9.41 4.51 16.41
CA GLN A 14 -10.70 4.69 17.09
C GLN A 14 -11.35 6.05 16.78
N LYS A 15 -10.53 7.12 16.74
CA LYS A 15 -11.01 8.45 16.38
C LYS A 15 -11.53 8.50 14.92
N TYR A 16 -10.79 7.90 13.97
CA TYR A 16 -11.20 7.83 12.58
C TYR A 16 -12.44 6.97 12.38
N ALA A 17 -12.50 5.81 13.02
CA ALA A 17 -13.68 4.94 12.98
C ALA A 17 -14.94 5.69 13.45
N LYS A 18 -14.85 6.43 14.56
CA LYS A 18 -15.94 7.25 15.07
C LYS A 18 -16.33 8.36 14.09
N ALA A 19 -15.36 9.08 13.55
CA ALA A 19 -15.62 10.15 12.59
C ALA A 19 -16.31 9.64 11.32
N ARG A 20 -15.84 8.50 10.77
CA ARG A 20 -16.48 7.87 9.61
C ARG A 20 -17.90 7.38 9.91
N ALA A 21 -18.11 6.77 11.07
CA ALA A 21 -19.45 6.32 11.48
C ALA A 21 -20.45 7.48 11.59
N GLN A 22 -20.00 8.69 11.90
CA GLN A 22 -20.82 9.89 11.95
C GLN A 22 -21.02 10.54 10.56
N ALA A 23 -20.01 10.50 9.70
CA ALA A 23 -20.03 11.15 8.40
C ALA A 23 -20.73 10.33 7.30
N PHE A 24 -20.75 9.00 7.41
CA PHE A 24 -21.27 8.10 6.39
C PHE A 24 -22.45 7.27 6.91
N THR A 25 -23.47 7.12 6.09
CA THR A 25 -24.71 6.40 6.42
C THR A 25 -24.71 4.96 5.93
N THR A 26 -23.90 4.62 4.91
CA THR A 26 -23.78 3.26 4.36
C THR A 26 -22.60 2.51 4.96
N ASP A 27 -22.64 1.18 4.92
CA ASP A 27 -21.55 0.33 5.40
C ASP A 27 -20.30 0.49 4.54
N GLU A 28 -20.43 0.64 3.22
CA GLU A 28 -19.32 0.90 2.30
C GLU A 28 -18.65 2.25 2.62
N GLY A 29 -19.44 3.28 2.90
CA GLY A 29 -18.89 4.59 3.29
C GLY A 29 -18.15 4.55 4.62
N ARG A 30 -18.57 3.69 5.55
CA ARG A 30 -17.91 3.50 6.86
C ARG A 30 -16.67 2.63 6.78
N ALA A 31 -16.64 1.69 5.83
CA ALA A 31 -15.51 0.76 5.65
C ALA A 31 -14.23 1.50 5.27
N TYR A 32 -13.10 1.03 5.76
CA TYR A 32 -11.75 1.43 5.36
C TYR A 32 -10.75 0.32 5.68
N LEU A 33 -9.69 0.27 4.90
CA LEU A 33 -8.60 -0.66 5.10
C LEU A 33 -7.50 0.00 5.95
N ARG A 34 -6.80 -0.81 6.73
CA ARG A 34 -5.71 -0.38 7.60
C ARG A 34 -4.39 -0.97 7.14
N GLU A 35 -3.42 -0.11 6.95
CA GLU A 35 -2.04 -0.48 6.70
C GLU A 35 -1.18 -0.25 7.94
N LEU A 36 -0.36 -1.25 8.27
CA LEU A 36 0.72 -1.12 9.23
C LEU A 36 2.03 -0.86 8.49
N SER A 37 2.46 0.39 8.44
CA SER A 37 3.72 0.80 7.80
C SER A 37 4.88 0.62 8.80
N ILE A 38 5.86 -0.22 8.45
CA ILE A 38 7.06 -0.52 9.24
C ILE A 38 8.35 -0.42 8.42
N ASP A 39 8.27 0.19 7.26
CA ASP A 39 9.38 0.35 6.31
C ASP A 39 10.34 1.50 6.67
N GLU A 40 10.00 2.36 7.62
CA GLU A 40 10.85 3.46 8.08
C GLU A 40 11.78 3.07 9.24
N LEU A 41 11.76 1.82 9.67
CA LEU A 41 12.73 1.30 10.64
C LEU A 41 14.11 1.14 9.97
N PRO A 42 15.22 1.30 10.72
CA PRO A 42 16.55 1.17 10.15
C PRO A 42 16.79 -0.19 9.49
N GLY A 43 17.20 -0.19 8.22
CA GLY A 43 17.53 -1.39 7.46
C GLY A 43 16.34 -2.11 6.84
N LEU A 44 16.54 -3.35 6.43
CA LEU A 44 15.47 -4.22 5.93
C LEU A 44 14.65 -4.75 7.11
N THR A 45 13.33 -4.81 6.92
CA THR A 45 12.46 -5.40 7.95
C THR A 45 12.64 -6.92 8.00
N THR A 46 12.90 -7.46 9.19
CA THR A 46 13.01 -8.92 9.38
C THR A 46 11.64 -9.57 9.54
N GLN A 47 11.54 -10.89 9.34
CA GLN A 47 10.31 -11.66 9.56
C GLN A 47 9.82 -11.54 11.00
N GLU A 48 10.75 -11.61 11.95
CA GLU A 48 10.47 -11.50 13.39
C GLU A 48 9.88 -10.12 13.72
N THR A 49 10.44 -9.06 13.14
CA THR A 49 9.89 -7.71 13.33
C THR A 49 8.46 -7.63 12.82
N THR A 50 8.19 -8.12 11.63
CA THR A 50 6.83 -8.15 11.06
C THR A 50 5.88 -8.96 11.93
N ALA A 51 6.27 -10.17 12.34
CA ALA A 51 5.45 -11.04 13.18
C ALA A 51 5.15 -10.39 14.55
N ILE A 52 6.14 -9.82 15.20
CA ILE A 52 5.97 -9.14 16.49
C ILE A 52 5.01 -7.96 16.34
N MET A 53 5.17 -7.14 15.29
CA MET A 53 4.33 -5.98 15.06
C MET A 53 2.88 -6.35 14.80
N LEU A 54 2.63 -7.39 14.00
CA LEU A 54 1.28 -7.91 13.74
C LEU A 54 0.66 -8.50 15.00
N ALA A 55 1.40 -9.32 15.77
CA ALA A 55 0.91 -9.87 17.04
C ALA A 55 0.57 -8.76 18.05
N LEU A 56 1.35 -7.69 18.12
CA LEU A 56 1.03 -6.53 18.96
C LEU A 56 -0.25 -5.81 18.50
N CYS A 57 -0.51 -5.74 17.20
CA CYS A 57 -1.76 -5.21 16.66
C CYS A 57 -2.96 -6.08 17.05
N GLU A 58 -2.83 -7.41 17.03
CA GLU A 58 -3.87 -8.34 17.51
C GLU A 58 -4.16 -8.13 19.00
N VAL A 59 -3.12 -8.11 19.85
CA VAL A 59 -3.26 -7.86 21.30
C VAL A 59 -3.95 -6.51 21.58
N LEU A 60 -3.74 -5.53 20.73
CA LEU A 60 -4.38 -4.22 20.82
C LEU A 60 -5.79 -4.20 20.21
N GLU A 61 -6.30 -5.30 19.69
CA GLU A 61 -7.59 -5.35 18.98
C GLU A 61 -7.68 -4.32 17.85
N MET A 62 -6.57 -4.14 17.14
CA MET A 62 -6.44 -3.20 16.04
C MET A 62 -6.25 -3.99 14.74
N PRO A 63 -7.34 -4.34 14.03
CA PRO A 63 -7.25 -5.13 12.82
C PRO A 63 -6.42 -4.43 11.75
N VAL A 64 -5.52 -5.18 11.14
CA VAL A 64 -4.65 -4.74 10.05
C VAL A 64 -5.00 -5.52 8.79
N ASN A 65 -5.11 -4.84 7.67
CA ASN A 65 -5.41 -5.46 6.36
C ASN A 65 -4.13 -5.63 5.54
N PHE A 66 -3.19 -4.67 5.68
CA PHE A 66 -1.91 -4.65 4.99
C PHE A 66 -0.78 -4.38 5.96
N VAL A 67 0.37 -4.98 5.72
CA VAL A 67 1.63 -4.60 6.37
C VAL A 67 2.67 -4.26 5.32
N ALA A 68 3.35 -3.13 5.48
CA ALA A 68 4.37 -2.66 4.55
C ALA A 68 5.77 -2.73 5.19
N PRO A 69 6.52 -3.83 4.98
CA PRO A 69 7.90 -3.98 5.43
C PRO A 69 8.89 -3.30 4.48
N ALA A 70 10.09 -3.00 4.96
CA ALA A 70 11.18 -2.46 4.16
C ALA A 70 11.87 -3.54 3.32
N PHE A 71 11.83 -3.39 2.00
CA PHE A 71 12.55 -4.21 1.02
C PHE A 71 13.84 -3.57 0.50
N GLY A 72 14.17 -2.35 0.95
CA GLY A 72 15.30 -1.58 0.45
C GLY A 72 15.03 -0.92 -0.91
N PHE A 73 13.76 -0.66 -1.22
CA PHE A 73 13.38 0.00 -2.46
C PHE A 73 13.84 1.47 -2.48
N GLN A 74 14.38 1.87 -3.60
CA GLN A 74 14.65 3.28 -3.92
C GLN A 74 13.50 3.81 -4.79
N LYS A 75 13.04 5.03 -4.50
CA LYS A 75 12.01 5.69 -5.31
C LYS A 75 12.50 5.86 -6.75
N ASN A 76 11.63 5.58 -7.71
CA ASN A 76 11.87 5.76 -9.14
C ASN A 76 13.09 4.99 -9.69
N ALA A 77 13.47 3.89 -9.06
CA ALA A 77 14.55 3.02 -9.53
C ALA A 77 14.14 1.55 -9.46
N PRO A 78 14.50 0.74 -10.47
CA PRO A 78 14.30 -0.71 -10.42
C PRO A 78 15.05 -1.34 -9.24
N TYR A 79 14.53 -2.43 -8.72
CA TYR A 79 15.30 -3.27 -7.81
C TYR A 79 16.27 -4.13 -8.64
N PRO A 80 17.57 -4.12 -8.32
CA PRO A 80 18.58 -4.63 -9.25
C PRO A 80 18.63 -6.16 -9.38
N ASP A 81 18.13 -6.88 -8.37
CA ASP A 81 18.25 -8.33 -8.27
C ASP A 81 16.90 -8.98 -7.98
N ASN A 82 16.28 -9.54 -9.00
CA ASN A 82 14.96 -10.16 -8.91
C ASN A 82 14.93 -11.42 -8.04
N GLU A 83 16.01 -12.22 -8.03
CA GLU A 83 16.07 -13.43 -7.20
C GLU A 83 16.16 -13.06 -5.72
N LYS A 84 17.00 -12.09 -5.39
CA LYS A 84 17.06 -11.54 -4.04
C LYS A 84 15.73 -10.94 -3.61
N LEU A 85 15.07 -10.18 -4.50
CA LEU A 85 13.75 -9.62 -4.26
C LEU A 85 12.73 -10.72 -3.96
N ARG A 86 12.70 -11.77 -4.77
CA ARG A 86 11.82 -12.93 -4.58
C ARG A 86 11.99 -13.55 -3.20
N VAL A 87 13.22 -13.81 -2.78
CA VAL A 87 13.50 -14.38 -1.47
C VAL A 87 13.06 -13.48 -0.32
N LEU A 88 13.28 -12.17 -0.44
CA LEU A 88 12.84 -11.19 0.56
C LEU A 88 11.31 -11.15 0.68
N ILE A 89 10.62 -11.12 -0.46
CA ILE A 89 9.16 -11.11 -0.46
C ILE A 89 8.60 -12.42 0.09
N GLN A 90 9.13 -13.58 -0.31
CA GLN A 90 8.68 -14.89 0.19
C GLN A 90 8.75 -14.97 1.72
N LYS A 91 9.84 -14.49 2.30
CA LYS A 91 10.00 -14.47 3.77
C LYS A 91 8.93 -13.63 4.45
N GLN A 92 8.68 -12.44 3.96
CA GLN A 92 7.65 -11.55 4.52
C GLN A 92 6.23 -12.09 4.27
N TRP A 93 5.99 -12.62 3.07
CA TRP A 93 4.71 -13.19 2.69
C TRP A 93 4.29 -14.39 3.56
N GLN A 94 5.24 -15.24 3.95
CA GLN A 94 4.97 -16.33 4.90
C GLN A 94 4.40 -15.83 6.22
N VAL A 95 4.91 -14.71 6.74
CA VAL A 95 4.36 -14.08 7.94
C VAL A 95 2.97 -13.50 7.68
N CYS A 96 2.81 -12.77 6.58
CA CYS A 96 1.52 -12.18 6.20
C CYS A 96 0.42 -13.24 6.11
N GLN A 97 0.71 -14.39 5.50
CA GLN A 97 -0.24 -15.50 5.40
C GLN A 97 -0.67 -16.06 6.77
N GLN A 98 0.24 -16.14 7.74
CA GLN A 98 -0.07 -16.62 9.09
C GLN A 98 -1.03 -15.68 9.83
N PHE A 99 -0.95 -14.38 9.58
CA PHE A 99 -1.81 -13.37 10.17
C PHE A 99 -3.04 -13.01 9.30
N GLY A 100 -3.19 -13.61 8.13
CA GLY A 100 -4.30 -13.33 7.22
C GLY A 100 -4.29 -11.89 6.67
N VAL A 101 -3.11 -11.27 6.53
CA VAL A 101 -2.94 -9.91 6.02
C VAL A 101 -2.29 -9.90 4.64
N SER A 102 -2.55 -8.87 3.86
CA SER A 102 -1.87 -8.62 2.59
C SER A 102 -0.58 -7.83 2.80
N ILE A 103 0.28 -7.80 1.77
CA ILE A 103 1.59 -7.15 1.86
C ILE A 103 1.61 -5.85 1.06
N GLY A 104 2.20 -4.78 1.64
CA GLY A 104 2.38 -3.48 1.02
C GLY A 104 3.82 -3.26 0.55
N PHE A 105 3.95 -2.67 -0.64
CA PHE A 105 5.24 -2.30 -1.22
C PHE A 105 5.36 -0.78 -1.31
N HIS A 106 6.04 -0.16 -0.33
CA HIS A 106 6.35 1.26 -0.36
C HIS A 106 7.49 1.58 -1.32
N SER A 107 7.57 2.83 -1.77
CA SER A 107 8.52 3.26 -2.80
C SER A 107 8.42 2.42 -4.09
N GLY A 108 7.20 1.98 -4.42
CA GLY A 108 6.90 1.09 -5.54
C GLY A 108 7.08 1.73 -6.91
N SER A 109 7.12 3.07 -7.01
CA SER A 109 7.29 3.79 -8.28
C SER A 109 8.61 3.45 -8.96
N GLY A 110 8.60 3.30 -10.30
CA GLY A 110 9.80 3.11 -11.11
C GLY A 110 10.45 1.74 -10.99
N LYS A 111 9.72 0.75 -10.50
CA LYS A 111 10.18 -0.65 -10.54
C LYS A 111 10.09 -1.18 -11.97
N SER A 112 10.91 -2.17 -12.33
CA SER A 112 10.81 -2.81 -13.63
C SER A 112 9.57 -3.70 -13.74
N ALA A 113 9.18 -4.05 -14.96
CA ALA A 113 8.09 -4.99 -15.20
C ALA A 113 8.35 -6.35 -14.51
N GLU A 114 9.61 -6.79 -14.50
CA GLU A 114 10.04 -8.01 -13.82
C GLU A 114 9.91 -7.91 -12.30
N ASN A 115 10.26 -6.75 -11.72
CA ASN A 115 10.07 -6.53 -10.28
C ASN A 115 8.58 -6.65 -9.91
N TYR A 116 7.67 -6.02 -10.67
CA TYR A 116 6.23 -6.13 -10.42
C TYR A 116 5.73 -7.56 -10.61
N ARG A 117 6.24 -8.28 -11.62
CA ARG A 117 5.90 -9.69 -11.82
C ARG A 117 6.29 -10.54 -10.62
N VAL A 118 7.51 -10.36 -10.09
CA VAL A 118 7.97 -11.06 -8.87
C VAL A 118 7.06 -10.78 -7.68
N MET A 119 6.67 -9.51 -7.47
CA MET A 119 5.74 -9.15 -6.40
C MET A 119 4.40 -9.89 -6.56
N GLY A 120 3.80 -9.85 -7.74
CA GLY A 120 2.52 -10.49 -8.03
C GLY A 120 2.56 -12.01 -7.92
N GLU A 121 3.59 -12.66 -8.49
CA GLU A 121 3.76 -14.12 -8.45
C GLU A 121 3.90 -14.65 -7.01
N VAL A 122 4.74 -14.01 -6.21
CA VAL A 122 5.00 -14.48 -4.83
C VAL A 122 3.77 -14.32 -3.94
N THR A 123 3.02 -13.24 -4.13
CA THR A 123 1.87 -12.91 -3.26
C THR A 123 0.53 -13.42 -3.78
N GLY A 124 0.52 -14.00 -4.99
CA GLY A 124 -0.72 -14.38 -5.67
C GLY A 124 -1.63 -13.17 -5.96
N GLY A 125 -1.07 -11.97 -6.06
CA GLY A 125 -1.80 -10.73 -6.26
C GLY A 125 -2.40 -10.11 -4.98
N ALA A 126 -2.24 -10.73 -3.82
CA ALA A 126 -2.71 -10.17 -2.54
C ALA A 126 -1.72 -9.11 -2.00
N LEU A 127 -1.64 -7.99 -2.68
CA LEU A 127 -0.67 -6.92 -2.42
C LEU A 127 -1.26 -5.54 -2.67
N GLU A 128 -0.60 -4.52 -2.12
CA GLU A 128 -0.74 -3.14 -2.54
C GLU A 128 0.62 -2.57 -2.95
N ILE A 129 0.62 -1.57 -3.81
CA ILE A 129 1.83 -0.85 -4.23
C ILE A 129 1.62 0.64 -4.02
N LYS A 130 2.39 1.23 -3.11
CA LYS A 130 2.39 2.67 -2.88
C LYS A 130 3.23 3.36 -3.95
N THR A 131 2.55 4.10 -4.81
CA THR A 131 3.17 4.85 -5.91
C THR A 131 3.21 6.35 -5.62
N SER A 132 4.11 7.07 -6.29
CA SER A 132 4.12 8.53 -6.28
C SER A 132 3.13 9.08 -7.31
N GLY A 133 2.85 10.38 -7.23
CA GLY A 133 2.03 11.09 -8.21
C GLY A 133 2.54 10.99 -9.66
N ARG A 134 3.79 10.57 -9.86
CA ARG A 134 4.34 10.30 -11.21
C ARG A 134 3.54 9.22 -11.95
N TYR A 135 3.12 8.15 -11.29
CA TYR A 135 2.30 7.12 -11.94
C TYR A 135 0.95 7.65 -12.41
N THR A 136 0.33 8.49 -11.59
CA THR A 136 -0.92 9.17 -11.96
C THR A 136 -0.71 10.05 -13.19
N TYR A 137 0.39 10.80 -13.23
CA TYR A 137 0.77 11.60 -14.40
C TYR A 137 1.01 10.74 -15.65
N GLU A 138 1.85 9.71 -15.55
CA GLU A 138 2.17 8.81 -16.67
C GLU A 138 0.92 8.07 -17.20
N MET A 139 0.01 7.68 -16.31
CA MET A 139 -1.27 7.10 -16.72
C MET A 139 -2.13 8.13 -17.46
N GLY A 140 -2.17 9.36 -16.99
CA GLY A 140 -2.86 10.45 -17.67
C GLY A 140 -2.32 10.69 -19.08
N VAL A 141 -0.99 10.72 -19.24
CA VAL A 141 -0.33 10.83 -20.55
C VAL A 141 -0.74 9.64 -21.45
N ALA A 142 -0.62 8.40 -20.95
CA ALA A 142 -0.97 7.21 -21.71
C ALA A 142 -2.43 7.20 -22.18
N LEU A 143 -3.37 7.59 -21.32
CA LEU A 143 -4.78 7.70 -21.66
C LEU A 143 -5.03 8.82 -22.70
N SER A 144 -4.36 9.95 -22.56
CA SER A 144 -4.50 11.09 -23.49
C SER A 144 -3.97 10.80 -24.90
N GLU A 145 -2.94 9.95 -25.00
CA GLU A 145 -2.31 9.55 -26.25
C GLU A 145 -2.89 8.26 -26.86
N SER A 146 -3.79 7.58 -26.12
CA SER A 146 -4.42 6.35 -26.58
C SER A 146 -5.26 6.59 -27.83
N LYS A 147 -5.25 5.62 -28.74
CA LYS A 147 -6.13 5.60 -29.93
C LYS A 147 -7.51 5.00 -29.63
N ASN A 148 -7.72 4.47 -28.43
CA ASN A 148 -9.00 3.95 -27.98
C ASN A 148 -9.89 5.10 -27.50
N GLY A 149 -11.11 5.19 -28.04
CA GLY A 149 -12.06 6.23 -27.69
C GLY A 149 -12.49 6.21 -26.21
N ASP A 150 -12.58 5.01 -25.60
CA ASP A 150 -12.95 4.89 -24.18
C ASP A 150 -11.86 5.42 -23.27
N ASP A 151 -10.57 5.16 -23.58
CA ASP A 151 -9.44 5.69 -22.85
C ASP A 151 -9.41 7.23 -22.92
N GLN A 152 -9.65 7.79 -24.10
CA GLN A 152 -9.70 9.24 -24.28
C GLN A 152 -10.90 9.90 -23.57
N ASN A 153 -12.04 9.21 -23.49
CA ASN A 153 -13.19 9.65 -22.71
C ASN A 153 -12.86 9.64 -21.22
N LEU A 154 -12.29 8.53 -20.73
CA LEU A 154 -11.85 8.43 -19.33
C LEU A 154 -10.85 9.52 -18.96
N TRP A 155 -9.89 9.82 -19.85
CA TRP A 155 -8.94 10.91 -19.66
C TRP A 155 -9.65 12.27 -19.54
N ARG A 156 -10.58 12.59 -20.42
CA ARG A 156 -11.33 13.86 -20.40
C ARG A 156 -12.15 14.01 -19.13
N ASP A 157 -12.87 12.98 -18.72
CA ASP A 157 -13.69 13.00 -17.52
C ASP A 157 -12.82 13.18 -16.26
N TRP A 158 -11.70 12.46 -16.20
CA TRP A 158 -10.75 12.58 -15.09
C TRP A 158 -10.07 13.94 -15.03
N TYR A 159 -9.65 14.47 -16.18
CA TYR A 159 -9.05 15.80 -16.26
C TYR A 159 -10.03 16.89 -15.84
N GLN A 160 -11.27 16.83 -16.32
CA GLN A 160 -12.34 17.78 -15.95
C GLN A 160 -12.63 17.72 -14.45
N PHE A 161 -12.82 16.52 -13.90
CA PHE A 161 -13.01 16.32 -12.45
C PHE A 161 -11.87 16.93 -11.64
N THR A 162 -10.63 16.72 -12.09
CA THR A 162 -9.44 17.24 -11.39
C THR A 162 -9.43 18.78 -11.39
N LEU A 163 -9.79 19.40 -12.53
CA LEU A 163 -9.91 20.86 -12.62
C LEU A 163 -11.00 21.41 -11.68
N GLU A 164 -12.16 20.79 -11.65
CA GLU A 164 -13.26 21.19 -10.77
C GLU A 164 -12.86 21.11 -9.30
N MET A 165 -12.16 20.04 -8.91
CA MET A 165 -11.66 19.88 -7.54
C MET A 165 -10.52 20.85 -7.19
N ALA A 166 -9.74 21.30 -8.17
CA ALA A 166 -8.65 22.25 -7.93
C ALA A 166 -9.11 23.70 -7.76
N VAL A 167 -10.32 24.05 -8.21
CA VAL A 167 -10.87 25.40 -8.12
C VAL A 167 -12.01 25.54 -7.09
N ALA A 168 -12.40 24.43 -6.46
CA ALA A 168 -13.39 24.39 -5.38
C ALA A 168 -12.76 24.72 -4.02
#